data_a1208421f2df3e0b851a804072c6365a
#
_entry.id   a1208421f2df3e0b851a804072c6365a
#
_cell.length_a   1.000
_cell.length_b   1.000
_cell.length_c   1.000
_cell.angle_alpha   90.00
_cell.angle_beta   90.00
_cell.angle_gamma   90.00
#
_symmetry.space_group_name_H-M   'P 1'
#
loop_
_entity.id
_entity.type
_entity.pdbx_description
1 polymer ?
#
loop_
_entity_poly.entity_id
_entity_poly.type
_entity_poly.pdbx_seq_one_letter_code
_entity_poly.pdbx_strand_id
1 'polypeptide(L)'
;MNEQQQHESPSGFEAFDMLATMVAVIRPDGECLFANAAFENVMRLSRRTVQGVNLFDWFADAARLAETVESVARNAFSSSRFDALLRRGPRPHEDLLPVQVLVSQTDSPERVLVELIENAQQARQDREERTLDQVQATKELIRNLAHEIKNPLGGIRGAAQLLAMELTEPELNEYTQVIVHEADRLQSLVDRLLAPHRRAQVVGDVNIHEVCERVRSVILAEFPRGLAVLRDYDTSLPDFRGDREQLIQAVLNIVQNAAQALHARIAAGDAQITLQTRVARQVTIGKQRWRLALELHVQDNGPGVPAEIRDRIFYPLVSGRDGGTGLGLTLSQTIAQQHQGMIDCDSEPGRTDFRITLPLP
;
A
#
# COMPACT_ATOMS: atom_id res chain seq x y z
N MET A 1 3.17 8.30 61.64
CA MET A 1 2.84 6.94 61.12
C MET A 1 2.54 7.12 59.65
N ASN A 2 3.59 6.93 58.82
CA ASN A 2 3.52 6.94 57.37
C ASN A 2 3.55 5.48 56.90
N GLU A 3 2.41 4.98 56.48
CA GLU A 3 2.35 3.73 55.72
C GLU A 3 2.78 4.05 54.30
N GLN A 4 4.04 3.69 54.00
CA GLN A 4 4.50 3.54 52.64
C GLN A 4 3.85 2.32 52.03
N GLN A 5 2.86 2.53 51.13
CA GLN A 5 2.46 1.52 50.18
C GLN A 5 3.66 1.25 49.22
N GLN A 6 4.41 0.23 49.56
CA GLN A 6 5.37 -0.38 48.65
C GLN A 6 4.55 -1.04 47.52
N HIS A 7 4.56 -0.42 46.34
CA HIS A 7 4.21 -1.12 45.10
C HIS A 7 5.28 -2.21 44.88
N GLU A 8 4.99 -3.41 45.31
CA GLU A 8 5.74 -4.61 44.90
C GLU A 8 5.63 -4.73 43.38
N SER A 9 6.71 -4.39 42.68
CA SER A 9 6.93 -4.86 41.31
C SER A 9 6.93 -6.38 41.36
N PRO A 10 6.10 -7.11 40.60
CA PRO A 10 6.08 -8.55 40.64
C PRO A 10 7.39 -9.07 40.04
N SER A 11 8.37 -9.32 40.90
CA SER A 11 9.64 -9.97 40.57
C SER A 11 9.39 -11.41 40.14
N GLY A 12 9.13 -11.66 38.87
CA GLY A 12 8.88 -13.00 38.32
C GLY A 12 8.46 -13.01 36.85
N PHE A 13 8.02 -11.89 36.31
CA PHE A 13 7.56 -11.81 34.94
C PHE A 13 8.56 -11.19 33.97
N GLU A 14 9.74 -10.80 34.43
CA GLU A 14 10.80 -10.19 33.60
C GLU A 14 11.26 -11.09 32.44
N ALA A 15 11.14 -12.41 32.61
CA ALA A 15 11.44 -13.35 31.55
C ALA A 15 10.52 -13.18 30.32
N PHE A 16 9.30 -12.67 30.49
CA PHE A 16 8.39 -12.43 29.38
C PHE A 16 8.81 -11.24 28.50
N ASP A 17 9.67 -10.35 28.99
CA ASP A 17 10.21 -9.25 28.18
C ASP A 17 11.15 -9.72 27.06
N MET A 18 11.63 -10.96 27.14
CA MET A 18 12.45 -11.59 26.09
C MET A 18 11.59 -12.19 24.95
N LEU A 19 10.28 -12.27 25.12
CA LEU A 19 9.39 -12.81 24.10
C LEU A 19 9.05 -11.75 23.07
N ALA A 20 9.04 -12.15 21.79
CA ALA A 20 8.62 -11.30 20.67
C ALA A 20 7.10 -11.19 20.56
N THR A 21 6.34 -12.08 21.22
CA THR A 21 4.87 -12.04 21.28
C THR A 21 4.42 -11.09 22.37
N MET A 22 3.26 -10.48 22.20
CA MET A 22 2.65 -9.65 23.24
C MET A 22 2.15 -10.55 24.36
N VAL A 23 2.58 -10.30 25.59
CA VAL A 23 2.18 -11.06 26.77
C VAL A 23 1.62 -10.12 27.83
N ALA A 24 0.46 -10.47 28.35
CA ALA A 24 -0.14 -9.84 29.52
C ALA A 24 -0.48 -10.88 30.57
N VAL A 25 -0.29 -10.54 31.85
CA VAL A 25 -0.81 -11.30 32.99
C VAL A 25 -1.96 -10.49 33.60
N ILE A 26 -3.11 -11.12 33.68
CA ILE A 26 -4.34 -10.46 34.13
C ILE A 26 -4.98 -11.22 35.30
N ARG A 27 -5.84 -10.54 36.04
CA ARG A 27 -6.81 -11.18 36.95
C ARG A 27 -8.00 -11.73 36.16
N PRO A 28 -8.77 -12.64 36.73
CA PRO A 28 -9.98 -13.17 36.08
C PRO A 28 -11.03 -12.09 35.75
N ASP A 29 -11.03 -10.95 36.44
CA ASP A 29 -11.87 -9.79 36.15
C ASP A 29 -11.37 -8.89 35.02
N GLY A 30 -10.21 -9.23 34.45
CA GLY A 30 -9.59 -8.51 33.33
C GLY A 30 -8.54 -7.47 33.74
N GLU A 31 -8.36 -7.20 35.04
CA GLU A 31 -7.32 -6.23 35.49
C GLU A 31 -5.92 -6.67 35.07
N CYS A 32 -5.22 -5.83 34.35
CA CYS A 32 -3.86 -6.10 33.89
C CYS A 32 -2.83 -5.89 35.00
N LEU A 33 -2.14 -6.97 35.38
CA LEU A 33 -1.09 -6.96 36.41
C LEU A 33 0.29 -6.70 35.79
N PHE A 34 0.51 -7.21 34.57
CA PHE A 34 1.79 -7.11 33.85
C PHE A 34 1.55 -7.12 32.35
N ALA A 35 2.37 -6.36 31.64
CA ALA A 35 2.50 -6.44 30.18
C ALA A 35 3.99 -6.40 29.81
N ASN A 36 4.40 -7.20 28.83
CA ASN A 36 5.80 -7.25 28.38
C ASN A 36 6.14 -6.11 27.40
N ALA A 37 7.43 -5.96 27.11
CA ALA A 37 7.94 -4.93 26.20
C ALA A 37 7.34 -5.01 24.78
N ALA A 38 7.04 -6.22 24.27
CA ALA A 38 6.39 -6.39 22.98
C ALA A 38 4.96 -5.80 22.98
N PHE A 39 4.22 -6.01 24.08
CA PHE A 39 2.88 -5.44 24.26
C PHE A 39 2.93 -3.89 24.31
N GLU A 40 3.87 -3.32 25.08
CA GLU A 40 4.06 -1.87 25.15
C GLU A 40 4.34 -1.24 23.78
N ASN A 41 5.22 -1.87 23.00
CA ASN A 41 5.63 -1.41 21.68
C ASN A 41 4.46 -1.41 20.68
N VAL A 42 3.70 -2.51 20.64
CA VAL A 42 2.57 -2.64 19.69
C VAL A 42 1.42 -1.71 20.05
N MET A 43 1.11 -1.59 21.34
CA MET A 43 0.04 -0.72 21.84
C MET A 43 0.45 0.75 21.93
N ARG A 44 1.75 1.05 21.80
CA ARG A 44 2.33 2.40 22.00
C ARG A 44 1.96 3.01 23.36
N LEU A 45 1.86 2.18 24.38
CA LEU A 45 1.53 2.55 25.75
C LEU A 45 2.64 2.10 26.69
N SER A 46 2.92 2.87 27.73
CA SER A 46 3.89 2.45 28.73
C SER A 46 3.26 1.41 29.69
N ARG A 47 4.06 0.51 30.23
CA ARG A 47 3.66 -0.51 31.23
C ARG A 47 2.85 0.10 32.37
N ARG A 48 3.24 1.26 32.87
CA ARG A 48 2.53 1.97 33.92
C ARG A 48 1.12 2.38 33.53
N THR A 49 0.91 2.67 32.25
CA THR A 49 -0.42 3.03 31.72
C THR A 49 -1.31 1.80 31.54
N VAL A 50 -0.68 0.64 31.28
CA VAL A 50 -1.38 -0.64 31.04
C VAL A 50 -1.75 -1.33 32.35
N GLN A 51 -0.91 -1.21 33.37
CA GLN A 51 -1.19 -1.80 34.70
C GLN A 51 -2.44 -1.18 35.33
N GLY A 52 -3.31 -2.04 35.86
CA GLY A 52 -4.57 -1.66 36.50
C GLY A 52 -5.71 -1.35 35.53
N VAL A 53 -5.46 -1.36 34.22
CA VAL A 53 -6.51 -1.19 33.19
C VAL A 53 -7.15 -2.55 32.90
N ASN A 54 -8.44 -2.54 32.58
CA ASN A 54 -9.14 -3.76 32.17
C ASN A 54 -8.77 -4.11 30.72
N LEU A 55 -8.11 -5.27 30.52
CA LEU A 55 -7.68 -5.74 29.20
C LEU A 55 -8.86 -5.98 28.26
N PHE A 56 -10.04 -6.34 28.79
CA PHE A 56 -11.22 -6.63 27.97
C PHE A 56 -11.67 -5.43 27.13
N ASP A 57 -11.51 -4.21 27.66
CA ASP A 57 -11.92 -2.97 26.98
C ASP A 57 -11.16 -2.73 25.66
N TRP A 58 -10.01 -3.37 25.50
CA TRP A 58 -9.21 -3.24 24.28
C TRP A 58 -9.59 -4.22 23.18
N PHE A 59 -10.54 -5.10 23.41
CA PHE A 59 -11.00 -6.03 22.40
C PHE A 59 -12.32 -5.58 21.77
N ALA A 60 -12.48 -5.86 20.48
CA ALA A 60 -13.75 -5.58 19.80
C ALA A 60 -14.89 -6.46 20.34
N ASP A 61 -14.56 -7.71 20.68
CA ASP A 61 -15.45 -8.66 21.35
C ASP A 61 -14.91 -8.96 22.76
N ALA A 62 -15.18 -8.05 23.68
CA ALA A 62 -14.78 -8.17 25.09
C ALA A 62 -15.45 -9.36 25.79
N ALA A 63 -16.68 -9.69 25.41
CA ALA A 63 -17.45 -10.76 26.03
C ALA A 63 -16.81 -12.13 25.84
N ARG A 64 -16.33 -12.42 24.63
CA ARG A 64 -15.67 -13.69 24.29
C ARG A 64 -14.39 -13.88 25.08
N LEU A 65 -13.58 -12.83 25.23
CA LEU A 65 -12.36 -12.90 26.02
C LEU A 65 -12.68 -13.12 27.50
N ALA A 66 -13.65 -12.39 28.07
CA ALA A 66 -14.05 -12.52 29.46
C ALA A 66 -14.55 -13.94 29.78
N GLU A 67 -15.41 -14.51 28.94
CA GLU A 67 -15.93 -15.88 29.11
C GLU A 67 -14.78 -16.91 29.02
N THR A 68 -13.82 -16.72 28.12
CA THR A 68 -12.67 -17.60 27.98
C THR A 68 -11.76 -17.52 29.21
N VAL A 69 -11.46 -16.30 29.69
CA VAL A 69 -10.63 -16.08 30.89
C VAL A 69 -11.30 -16.71 32.13
N GLU A 70 -12.59 -16.55 32.29
CA GLU A 70 -13.36 -17.14 33.40
C GLU A 70 -13.31 -18.68 33.34
N SER A 71 -13.46 -19.27 32.16
CA SER A 71 -13.42 -20.73 31.98
C SER A 71 -12.04 -21.30 32.31
N VAL A 72 -10.96 -20.62 31.88
CA VAL A 72 -9.58 -21.01 32.19
C VAL A 72 -9.29 -20.83 33.68
N ALA A 73 -9.71 -19.75 34.31
CA ALA A 73 -9.52 -19.51 35.73
C ALA A 73 -10.26 -20.54 36.62
N ARG A 74 -11.39 -21.06 36.16
CA ARG A 74 -12.14 -22.14 36.82
C ARG A 74 -11.64 -23.55 36.51
N ASN A 75 -10.50 -23.69 35.86
CA ASN A 75 -9.92 -24.99 35.44
C ASN A 75 -10.83 -25.80 34.48
N ALA A 76 -11.72 -25.17 33.74
CA ALA A 76 -12.47 -25.87 32.69
C ALA A 76 -11.58 -26.29 31.52
N PHE A 77 -10.57 -25.48 31.24
CA PHE A 77 -9.54 -25.74 30.22
C PHE A 77 -8.17 -25.25 30.71
N SER A 78 -7.10 -25.96 30.39
CA SER A 78 -5.72 -25.52 30.68
C SER A 78 -5.27 -24.37 29.80
N SER A 79 -5.78 -24.29 28.56
CA SER A 79 -5.58 -23.20 27.63
C SER A 79 -6.69 -23.15 26.61
N SER A 80 -6.94 -21.97 26.04
CA SER A 80 -7.89 -21.75 24.95
C SER A 80 -7.29 -20.79 23.95
N ARG A 81 -7.59 -21.00 22.65
CA ARG A 81 -7.08 -20.19 21.55
C ARG A 81 -8.22 -19.75 20.64
N PHE A 82 -8.21 -18.47 20.23
CA PHE A 82 -9.17 -17.92 19.28
C PHE A 82 -8.63 -16.66 18.62
N ASP A 83 -9.24 -16.27 17.50
CA ASP A 83 -8.90 -15.04 16.79
C ASP A 83 -9.77 -13.89 17.30
N ALA A 84 -9.17 -12.71 17.47
CA ALA A 84 -9.84 -11.51 17.97
C ALA A 84 -9.27 -10.24 17.30
N LEU A 85 -9.98 -9.13 17.47
CA LEU A 85 -9.54 -7.81 17.02
C LEU A 85 -9.18 -6.97 18.25
N LEU A 86 -7.91 -6.57 18.34
CA LEU A 86 -7.37 -5.70 19.39
C LEU A 86 -7.42 -4.25 18.91
N ARG A 87 -7.91 -3.34 19.74
CA ARG A 87 -7.97 -1.89 19.46
C ARG A 87 -6.69 -1.23 19.91
N ARG A 88 -5.99 -0.54 18.98
CA ARG A 88 -4.82 0.28 19.30
C ARG A 88 -5.23 1.76 19.35
N GLY A 89 -5.35 2.31 20.55
CA GLY A 89 -5.60 3.73 20.77
C GLY A 89 -7.04 4.12 21.13
N PRO A 90 -7.27 5.42 21.42
CA PRO A 90 -8.52 5.92 22.01
C PRO A 90 -9.68 6.09 21.01
N ARG A 91 -9.47 5.90 19.71
CA ARG A 91 -10.54 6.02 18.70
C ARG A 91 -11.11 4.66 18.33
N PRO A 92 -12.43 4.45 18.46
CA PRO A 92 -13.04 3.12 18.41
C PRO A 92 -13.05 2.41 17.06
N HIS A 93 -12.65 3.03 15.94
CA HIS A 93 -12.80 2.46 14.61
C HIS A 93 -11.56 2.54 13.69
N GLU A 94 -10.46 3.15 14.11
CA GLU A 94 -9.36 3.46 13.17
C GLU A 94 -8.14 2.53 13.22
N ASP A 95 -7.93 1.76 14.28
CA ASP A 95 -6.74 0.88 14.38
C ASP A 95 -7.06 -0.46 15.06
N LEU A 96 -7.71 -1.35 14.32
CA LEU A 96 -7.98 -2.71 14.73
C LEU A 96 -6.86 -3.64 14.27
N LEU A 97 -6.20 -4.29 15.23
CA LEU A 97 -5.15 -5.26 14.99
C LEU A 97 -5.71 -6.68 15.10
N PRO A 98 -5.72 -7.48 14.01
CA PRO A 98 -6.05 -8.89 14.09
C PRO A 98 -4.99 -9.64 14.89
N VAL A 99 -5.40 -10.30 15.96
CA VAL A 99 -4.54 -11.07 16.84
C VAL A 99 -5.12 -12.46 17.09
N GLN A 100 -4.24 -13.44 17.19
CA GLN A 100 -4.57 -14.72 17.78
C GLN A 100 -4.33 -14.61 19.28
N VAL A 101 -5.37 -14.86 20.06
CA VAL A 101 -5.34 -14.83 21.52
C VAL A 101 -5.15 -16.25 22.02
N LEU A 102 -4.16 -16.47 22.89
CA LEU A 102 -3.98 -17.67 23.66
C LEU A 102 -4.12 -17.32 25.13
N VAL A 103 -5.14 -17.86 25.76
CA VAL A 103 -5.39 -17.72 27.21
C VAL A 103 -4.94 -19.00 27.90
N SER A 104 -4.03 -18.89 28.85
CA SER A 104 -3.44 -20.04 29.55
C SER A 104 -3.52 -19.85 31.07
N GLN A 105 -3.70 -20.97 31.75
CA GLN A 105 -3.65 -21.05 33.19
C GLN A 105 -2.24 -20.79 33.70
N THR A 106 -2.12 -20.18 34.88
CA THR A 106 -0.88 -20.04 35.63
C THR A 106 -0.91 -20.91 36.89
N ASP A 107 0.20 -20.98 37.61
CA ASP A 107 0.28 -21.70 38.89
C ASP A 107 -0.63 -21.12 39.99
N SER A 108 -1.16 -19.90 39.77
CA SER A 108 -2.08 -19.22 40.68
C SER A 108 -3.46 -19.06 40.02
N PRO A 109 -4.54 -19.51 40.70
CA PRO A 109 -5.91 -19.34 40.17
C PRO A 109 -6.36 -17.87 40.08
N GLU A 110 -5.64 -16.96 40.73
CA GLU A 110 -5.94 -15.53 40.70
C GLU A 110 -5.30 -14.83 39.49
N ARG A 111 -4.56 -15.56 38.63
CA ARG A 111 -3.83 -14.98 37.51
C ARG A 111 -4.04 -15.84 36.27
N VAL A 112 -4.18 -15.18 35.13
CA VAL A 112 -4.33 -15.80 33.82
C VAL A 112 -3.30 -15.17 32.89
N LEU A 113 -2.62 -15.99 32.10
CA LEU A 113 -1.68 -15.55 31.08
C LEU A 113 -2.44 -15.36 29.76
N VAL A 114 -2.32 -14.19 29.18
CA VAL A 114 -2.86 -13.87 27.86
C VAL A 114 -1.70 -13.56 26.93
N GLU A 115 -1.52 -14.40 25.92
CA GLU A 115 -0.54 -14.20 24.87
C GLU A 115 -1.27 -13.78 23.59
N LEU A 116 -0.80 -12.72 22.97
CA LEU A 116 -1.37 -12.18 21.74
C LEU A 116 -0.31 -12.26 20.64
N ILE A 117 -0.64 -13.00 19.61
CA ILE A 117 0.21 -13.15 18.43
C ILE A 117 -0.40 -12.33 17.31
N GLU A 118 0.32 -11.31 16.85
CA GLU A 118 -0.13 -10.53 15.71
C GLU A 118 -0.31 -11.44 14.49
N ASN A 119 -1.53 -11.49 13.97
CA ASN A 119 -1.82 -12.25 12.76
C ASN A 119 -1.46 -11.40 11.53
N ALA A 120 -0.16 -11.11 11.38
CA ALA A 120 0.39 -10.31 10.29
C ALA A 120 -0.02 -10.86 8.90
N GLN A 121 -0.26 -12.16 8.81
CA GLN A 121 -0.73 -12.81 7.59
C GLN A 121 -2.18 -12.46 7.28
N GLN A 122 -3.04 -12.43 8.29
CA GLN A 122 -4.46 -12.03 8.15
C GLN A 122 -4.59 -10.54 7.83
N ALA A 123 -3.84 -9.68 8.52
CA ALA A 123 -3.84 -8.24 8.29
C ALA A 123 -3.30 -7.87 6.88
N ARG A 124 -2.33 -8.63 6.37
CA ARG A 124 -1.85 -8.50 5.00
C ARG A 124 -2.90 -8.99 4.00
N GLN A 125 -3.50 -10.15 4.24
CA GLN A 125 -4.55 -10.70 3.40
C GLN A 125 -5.77 -9.77 3.30
N ASP A 126 -6.22 -9.21 4.42
CA ASP A 126 -7.35 -8.26 4.44
C ASP A 126 -7.02 -6.95 3.69
N ARG A 127 -5.78 -6.45 3.80
CA ARG A 127 -5.31 -5.31 3.00
C ARG A 127 -5.27 -5.64 1.50
N GLU A 128 -4.73 -6.78 1.16
CA GLU A 128 -4.60 -7.27 -0.21
C GLU A 128 -5.97 -7.54 -0.83
N GLU A 129 -6.91 -8.12 -0.08
CA GLU A 129 -8.28 -8.33 -0.52
C GLU A 129 -9.00 -7.01 -0.81
N ARG A 130 -8.91 -6.04 0.11
CA ARG A 130 -9.44 -4.69 -0.10
C ARG A 130 -8.81 -4.00 -1.30
N THR A 131 -7.51 -4.17 -1.51
CA THR A 131 -6.80 -3.61 -2.65
C THR A 131 -7.26 -4.25 -3.97
N LEU A 132 -7.47 -5.57 -4.01
CA LEU A 132 -7.97 -6.29 -5.18
C LEU A 132 -9.42 -5.91 -5.52
N ASP A 133 -10.29 -5.84 -4.51
CA ASP A 133 -11.69 -5.44 -4.69
C ASP A 133 -11.80 -3.98 -5.19
N GLN A 134 -10.97 -3.09 -4.64
CA GLN A 134 -10.86 -1.71 -5.08
C GLN A 134 -10.41 -1.59 -6.54
N VAL A 135 -9.43 -2.39 -6.94
CA VAL A 135 -8.93 -2.38 -8.32
C VAL A 135 -9.97 -2.90 -9.29
N GLN A 136 -10.71 -3.96 -8.94
CA GLN A 136 -11.77 -4.47 -9.77
C GLN A 136 -12.91 -3.44 -9.95
N ALA A 137 -13.34 -2.82 -8.84
CA ALA A 137 -14.34 -1.75 -8.87
C ALA A 137 -13.84 -0.53 -9.67
N THR A 138 -12.57 -0.16 -9.51
CA THR A 138 -11.92 0.93 -10.23
C THR A 138 -11.86 0.65 -11.73
N LYS A 139 -11.55 -0.59 -12.12
CA LYS A 139 -11.51 -1.02 -13.53
C LYS A 139 -12.87 -0.89 -14.21
N GLU A 140 -13.93 -1.34 -13.55
CA GLU A 140 -15.30 -1.22 -14.06
C GLU A 140 -15.72 0.25 -14.16
N LEU A 141 -15.40 1.05 -13.14
CA LEU A 141 -15.68 2.47 -13.12
C LEU A 141 -14.98 3.22 -14.28
N ILE A 142 -13.67 2.98 -14.47
CA ILE A 142 -12.90 3.56 -15.58
C ILE A 142 -13.49 3.18 -16.93
N ARG A 143 -13.88 1.92 -17.10
CA ARG A 143 -14.48 1.45 -18.34
C ARG A 143 -15.82 2.15 -18.63
N ASN A 144 -16.68 2.27 -17.64
CA ASN A 144 -17.98 2.93 -17.76
C ASN A 144 -17.82 4.43 -18.00
N LEU A 145 -16.99 5.11 -17.21
CA LEU A 145 -16.68 6.54 -17.41
C LEU A 145 -16.09 6.83 -18.79
N ALA A 146 -15.20 5.97 -19.27
CA ALA A 146 -14.60 6.17 -20.59
C ALA A 146 -15.67 6.07 -21.72
N HIS A 147 -16.65 5.18 -21.61
CA HIS A 147 -17.75 5.13 -22.54
C HIS A 147 -18.65 6.37 -22.45
N GLU A 148 -18.96 6.81 -21.22
CA GLU A 148 -19.77 7.98 -20.98
C GLU A 148 -19.10 9.30 -21.39
N ILE A 149 -17.77 9.40 -21.32
CA ILE A 149 -17.01 10.56 -21.77
C ILE A 149 -16.85 10.58 -23.29
N LYS A 150 -16.65 9.43 -23.93
CA LYS A 150 -16.52 9.34 -25.40
C LYS A 150 -17.75 9.80 -26.14
N ASN A 151 -18.93 9.49 -25.59
CA ASN A 151 -20.19 9.84 -26.23
C ASN A 151 -20.36 11.36 -26.41
N PRO A 152 -20.29 12.22 -25.37
CA PRO A 152 -20.38 13.67 -25.54
C PRO A 152 -19.22 14.25 -26.36
N LEU A 153 -18.00 13.71 -26.24
CA LEU A 153 -16.87 14.16 -27.07
C LEU A 153 -17.11 13.91 -28.56
N GLY A 154 -17.66 12.75 -28.90
CA GLY A 154 -18.08 12.44 -30.27
C GLY A 154 -19.15 13.40 -30.79
N GLY A 155 -20.11 13.78 -29.94
CA GLY A 155 -21.13 14.78 -30.24
C GLY A 155 -20.54 16.18 -30.48
N ILE A 156 -19.66 16.65 -29.58
CA ILE A 156 -18.98 17.95 -29.71
C ILE A 156 -18.14 17.99 -31.00
N ARG A 157 -17.36 16.95 -31.25
CA ARG A 157 -16.55 16.84 -32.46
C ARG A 157 -17.41 16.87 -33.72
N GLY A 158 -18.49 16.07 -33.76
CA GLY A 158 -19.41 16.02 -34.91
C GLY A 158 -20.08 17.36 -35.17
N ALA A 159 -20.55 18.06 -34.13
CA ALA A 159 -21.14 19.37 -34.23
C ALA A 159 -20.15 20.42 -34.75
N ALA A 160 -18.90 20.43 -34.25
CA ALA A 160 -17.84 21.32 -34.71
C ALA A 160 -17.45 21.04 -36.17
N GLN A 161 -17.42 19.77 -36.61
CA GLN A 161 -17.16 19.40 -38.00
C GLN A 161 -18.27 19.86 -38.95
N LEU A 162 -19.54 19.70 -38.57
CA LEU A 162 -20.68 20.20 -39.35
C LEU A 162 -20.66 21.73 -39.44
N LEU A 163 -20.38 22.42 -38.32
CA LEU A 163 -20.26 23.87 -38.32
C LEU A 163 -19.13 24.36 -39.22
N ALA A 164 -17.99 23.68 -39.24
CA ALA A 164 -16.85 24.01 -40.12
C ALA A 164 -17.20 23.87 -41.61
N MET A 165 -18.16 23.00 -41.98
CA MET A 165 -18.61 22.87 -43.38
C MET A 165 -19.53 24.03 -43.81
N GLU A 166 -20.22 24.65 -42.87
CA GLU A 166 -21.19 25.76 -43.16
C GLU A 166 -20.54 27.12 -43.04
N LEU A 167 -19.40 27.25 -42.34
CA LEU A 167 -18.71 28.53 -42.15
C LEU A 167 -17.88 28.88 -43.38
N THR A 168 -18.09 30.10 -43.88
CA THR A 168 -17.33 30.67 -44.98
C THR A 168 -16.19 31.58 -44.52
N GLU A 169 -16.24 32.02 -43.26
CA GLU A 169 -15.25 32.93 -42.68
C GLU A 169 -14.04 32.13 -42.13
N PRO A 170 -12.79 32.40 -42.59
CA PRO A 170 -11.60 31.66 -42.20
C PRO A 170 -11.33 31.71 -40.68
N GLU A 171 -11.58 32.86 -40.05
CA GLU A 171 -11.35 33.08 -38.62
C GLU A 171 -12.28 32.20 -37.75
N LEU A 172 -13.53 32.05 -38.13
CA LEU A 172 -14.50 31.20 -37.43
C LEU A 172 -14.19 29.71 -37.65
N ASN A 173 -13.65 29.39 -38.80
CA ASN A 173 -13.23 28.02 -39.12
C ASN A 173 -12.02 27.60 -38.28
N GLU A 174 -11.12 28.50 -37.92
CA GLU A 174 -10.01 28.25 -37.00
C GLU A 174 -10.51 27.82 -35.61
N TYR A 175 -11.56 28.47 -35.08
CA TYR A 175 -12.15 28.08 -33.80
C TYR A 175 -12.75 26.65 -33.83
N THR A 176 -13.44 26.29 -34.91
CA THR A 176 -13.98 24.93 -35.04
C THR A 176 -12.89 23.89 -35.12
N GLN A 177 -11.75 24.16 -35.76
CA GLN A 177 -10.58 23.28 -35.78
C GLN A 177 -9.97 23.11 -34.39
N VAL A 178 -9.88 24.16 -33.59
CA VAL A 178 -9.43 24.08 -32.19
C VAL A 178 -10.35 23.15 -31.38
N ILE A 179 -11.68 23.29 -31.51
CA ILE A 179 -12.66 22.43 -30.83
C ILE A 179 -12.48 20.95 -31.23
N VAL A 180 -12.34 20.69 -32.55
CA VAL A 180 -12.12 19.32 -33.04
C VAL A 180 -10.82 18.75 -32.49
N HIS A 181 -9.73 19.52 -32.52
CA HIS A 181 -8.43 19.11 -32.02
C HIS A 181 -8.46 18.79 -30.52
N GLU A 182 -9.09 19.62 -29.68
CA GLU A 182 -9.21 19.37 -28.25
C GLU A 182 -10.13 18.17 -27.95
N ALA A 183 -11.21 17.99 -28.71
CA ALA A 183 -12.05 16.80 -28.58
C ALA A 183 -11.26 15.49 -28.91
N ASP A 184 -10.47 15.49 -29.99
CA ASP A 184 -9.59 14.37 -30.36
C ASP A 184 -8.51 14.12 -29.33
N ARG A 185 -7.92 15.18 -28.76
CA ARG A 185 -6.96 15.09 -27.67
C ARG A 185 -7.55 14.44 -26.42
N LEU A 186 -8.73 14.89 -25.99
CA LEU A 186 -9.46 14.30 -24.85
C LEU A 186 -9.82 12.84 -25.11
N GLN A 187 -10.29 12.52 -26.32
CA GLN A 187 -10.59 11.14 -26.71
C GLN A 187 -9.35 10.24 -26.66
N SER A 188 -8.20 10.75 -27.10
CA SER A 188 -6.91 10.06 -27.01
C SER A 188 -6.47 9.80 -25.56
N LEU A 189 -6.72 10.75 -24.64
CA LEU A 189 -6.46 10.58 -23.22
C LEU A 189 -7.34 9.47 -22.63
N VAL A 190 -8.63 9.44 -22.97
CA VAL A 190 -9.56 8.37 -22.55
C VAL A 190 -9.16 7.01 -23.12
N ASP A 191 -8.67 6.97 -24.37
CA ASP A 191 -8.19 5.72 -24.99
C ASP A 191 -6.93 5.19 -24.33
N ARG A 192 -6.01 6.07 -23.90
CA ARG A 192 -4.81 5.67 -23.13
C ARG A 192 -5.18 5.08 -21.75
N LEU A 193 -6.26 5.56 -21.14
CA LEU A 193 -6.81 4.98 -19.91
C LEU A 193 -7.30 3.55 -20.10
N LEU A 194 -7.90 3.27 -21.25
CA LEU A 194 -8.45 1.96 -21.59
C LEU A 194 -7.43 1.02 -22.25
N ALA A 195 -6.29 1.52 -22.70
CA ALA A 195 -5.29 0.77 -23.47
C ALA A 195 -4.81 -0.53 -22.79
N PRO A 196 -4.57 -0.56 -21.46
CA PRO A 196 -4.16 -1.79 -20.77
C PRO A 196 -5.24 -2.89 -20.79
N HIS A 197 -6.50 -2.49 -21.01
CA HIS A 197 -7.64 -3.40 -20.98
C HIS A 197 -8.07 -3.89 -22.36
N ARG A 198 -7.52 -3.33 -23.44
CA ARG A 198 -7.94 -3.62 -24.83
C ARG A 198 -6.94 -4.41 -25.65
N ARG A 199 -5.64 -4.37 -25.33
CA ARG A 199 -4.63 -5.14 -26.07
C ARG A 199 -4.51 -6.53 -25.49
N ALA A 200 -4.53 -7.55 -26.37
CA ALA A 200 -4.09 -8.88 -25.98
C ALA A 200 -2.63 -8.77 -25.50
N GLN A 201 -2.37 -9.29 -24.30
CA GLN A 201 -1.06 -9.27 -23.68
C GLN A 201 -0.08 -10.09 -24.55
N VAL A 202 1.01 -9.48 -24.97
CA VAL A 202 2.07 -10.16 -25.72
C VAL A 202 3.08 -10.69 -24.70
N VAL A 203 2.80 -11.87 -24.16
CA VAL A 203 3.65 -12.50 -23.13
C VAL A 203 4.87 -13.13 -23.78
N GLY A 204 6.04 -12.66 -23.42
CA GLY A 204 7.36 -13.18 -23.80
C GLY A 204 8.29 -13.31 -22.60
N ASP A 205 9.54 -13.71 -22.85
CA ASP A 205 10.59 -13.66 -21.84
C ASP A 205 11.06 -12.21 -21.69
N VAL A 206 11.09 -11.72 -20.46
CA VAL A 206 11.42 -10.32 -20.14
C VAL A 206 12.59 -10.29 -19.18
N ASN A 207 13.60 -9.53 -19.55
CA ASN A 207 14.67 -9.11 -18.65
C ASN A 207 14.32 -7.76 -18.04
N ILE A 208 14.19 -7.71 -16.72
CA ILE A 208 13.79 -6.48 -16.01
C ILE A 208 14.82 -5.35 -16.18
N HIS A 209 16.09 -5.69 -16.29
CA HIS A 209 17.14 -4.68 -16.44
C HIS A 209 17.06 -3.99 -17.81
N GLU A 210 16.65 -4.71 -18.87
CA GLU A 210 16.38 -4.08 -20.19
C GLU A 210 15.20 -3.09 -20.11
N VAL A 211 14.16 -3.44 -19.35
CA VAL A 211 13.03 -2.54 -19.06
C VAL A 211 13.53 -1.28 -18.35
N CYS A 212 14.33 -1.43 -17.30
CA CYS A 212 14.91 -0.32 -16.55
C CYS A 212 15.81 0.56 -17.42
N GLU A 213 16.68 -0.02 -18.25
CA GLU A 213 17.57 0.74 -19.12
C GLU A 213 16.81 1.49 -20.23
N ARG A 214 15.72 0.90 -20.75
CA ARG A 214 14.84 1.60 -21.68
C ARG A 214 14.20 2.83 -21.05
N VAL A 215 13.65 2.69 -19.85
CA VAL A 215 13.04 3.80 -19.09
C VAL A 215 14.08 4.86 -18.75
N ARG A 216 15.25 4.44 -18.26
CA ARG A 216 16.37 5.33 -17.96
C ARG A 216 16.78 6.17 -19.18
N SER A 217 16.89 5.56 -20.35
CA SER A 217 17.24 6.27 -21.58
C SER A 217 16.21 7.31 -21.96
N VAL A 218 14.92 7.03 -21.80
CA VAL A 218 13.82 7.98 -22.08
C VAL A 218 13.86 9.17 -21.12
N ILE A 219 14.00 8.92 -19.84
CA ILE A 219 14.01 9.97 -18.81
C ILE A 219 15.24 10.87 -18.94
N LEU A 220 16.41 10.31 -19.21
CA LEU A 220 17.63 11.12 -19.39
C LEU A 220 17.60 11.94 -20.69
N ALA A 221 16.85 11.51 -21.71
CA ALA A 221 16.60 12.31 -22.90
C ALA A 221 15.65 13.49 -22.64
N GLU A 222 14.64 13.30 -21.74
CA GLU A 222 13.70 14.33 -21.32
C GLU A 222 14.35 15.33 -20.34
N PHE A 223 15.20 14.83 -19.42
CA PHE A 223 15.92 15.62 -18.42
C PHE A 223 17.44 15.48 -18.58
N PRO A 224 18.05 16.11 -19.57
CA PRO A 224 19.47 15.91 -19.89
C PRO A 224 20.44 16.53 -18.88
N ARG A 225 19.95 17.36 -17.97
CA ARG A 225 20.74 18.06 -16.95
C ARG A 225 20.00 18.11 -15.61
N GLY A 226 20.74 18.05 -14.51
CA GLY A 226 20.20 18.21 -13.16
C GLY A 226 19.54 16.97 -12.56
N LEU A 227 19.39 15.87 -13.31
CA LEU A 227 18.85 14.60 -12.83
C LEU A 227 19.88 13.49 -12.99
N ALA A 228 20.21 12.81 -11.88
CA ALA A 228 21.00 11.59 -11.88
C ALA A 228 20.05 10.37 -11.75
N VAL A 229 20.20 9.38 -12.65
CA VAL A 229 19.48 8.11 -12.56
C VAL A 229 20.49 6.99 -12.31
N LEU A 230 20.56 6.55 -11.06
CA LEU A 230 21.47 5.52 -10.56
C LEU A 230 20.90 4.12 -10.80
N ARG A 231 21.79 3.14 -10.89
CA ARG A 231 21.49 1.71 -11.08
C ARG A 231 22.05 0.91 -9.93
N ASP A 232 21.22 0.06 -9.35
CA ASP A 232 21.61 -0.90 -8.31
C ASP A 232 20.91 -2.23 -8.58
N TYR A 233 21.44 -2.96 -9.56
CA TYR A 233 20.82 -4.16 -10.12
C TYR A 233 21.38 -5.44 -9.52
N ASP A 234 20.49 -6.33 -9.11
CA ASP A 234 20.81 -7.71 -8.78
C ASP A 234 20.90 -8.53 -10.08
N THR A 235 22.13 -8.79 -10.52
CA THR A 235 22.40 -9.52 -11.76
C THR A 235 22.03 -11.00 -11.72
N SER A 236 21.64 -11.54 -10.56
CA SER A 236 21.20 -12.93 -10.41
C SER A 236 19.73 -13.15 -10.80
N LEU A 237 18.98 -12.08 -11.07
CA LEU A 237 17.58 -12.16 -11.47
C LEU A 237 17.43 -12.87 -12.82
N PRO A 238 16.61 -13.94 -12.90
CA PRO A 238 16.31 -14.61 -14.16
C PRO A 238 15.29 -13.80 -14.97
N ASP A 239 15.25 -14.09 -16.28
CA ASP A 239 14.16 -13.65 -17.12
C ASP A 239 12.83 -14.27 -16.64
N PHE A 240 11.72 -13.56 -16.81
CA PHE A 240 10.40 -14.00 -16.42
C PHE A 240 9.37 -13.75 -17.52
N ARG A 241 8.22 -14.41 -17.42
CA ARG A 241 7.14 -14.29 -18.41
C ARG A 241 6.34 -13.01 -18.17
N GLY A 242 6.30 -12.12 -19.17
CA GLY A 242 5.58 -10.85 -19.07
C GLY A 242 5.41 -10.15 -20.41
N ASP A 243 4.69 -9.03 -20.39
CA ASP A 243 4.58 -8.10 -21.53
C ASP A 243 5.58 -6.95 -21.33
N ARG A 244 6.66 -6.98 -22.11
CA ARG A 244 7.77 -6.03 -22.01
C ARG A 244 7.30 -4.57 -22.16
N GLU A 245 6.41 -4.29 -23.12
CA GLU A 245 5.97 -2.92 -23.40
C GLU A 245 5.07 -2.39 -22.27
N GLN A 246 4.21 -3.23 -21.70
CA GLN A 246 3.41 -2.86 -20.54
C GLN A 246 4.30 -2.59 -19.33
N LEU A 247 5.31 -3.41 -19.07
CA LEU A 247 6.24 -3.20 -17.96
C LEU A 247 7.07 -1.92 -18.14
N ILE A 248 7.54 -1.62 -19.37
CA ILE A 248 8.18 -0.33 -19.67
C ILE A 248 7.22 0.82 -19.33
N GLN A 249 5.96 0.73 -19.73
CA GLN A 249 4.96 1.76 -19.44
C GLN A 249 4.72 1.94 -17.93
N ALA A 250 4.61 0.84 -17.18
CA ALA A 250 4.41 0.89 -15.73
C ALA A 250 5.58 1.58 -15.01
N VAL A 251 6.81 1.15 -15.34
CA VAL A 251 8.01 1.73 -14.73
C VAL A 251 8.20 3.18 -15.16
N LEU A 252 7.96 3.49 -16.44
CA LEU A 252 8.06 4.85 -16.95
C LEU A 252 7.10 5.82 -16.24
N ASN A 253 5.87 5.42 -16.01
CA ASN A 253 4.89 6.24 -15.27
C ASN A 253 5.39 6.58 -13.85
N ILE A 254 5.99 5.61 -13.16
CA ILE A 254 6.53 5.81 -11.80
C ILE A 254 7.75 6.74 -11.86
N VAL A 255 8.69 6.48 -12.78
CA VAL A 255 9.92 7.29 -12.92
C VAL A 255 9.60 8.72 -13.36
N GLN A 256 8.61 8.92 -14.25
CA GLN A 256 8.12 10.26 -14.63
C GLN A 256 7.50 10.99 -13.44
N ASN A 257 6.72 10.30 -12.60
CA ASN A 257 6.17 10.89 -11.38
C ASN A 257 7.29 11.32 -10.43
N ALA A 258 8.33 10.52 -10.27
CA ALA A 258 9.51 10.87 -9.48
C ALA A 258 10.23 12.09 -10.06
N ALA A 259 10.54 12.10 -11.37
CA ALA A 259 11.20 13.23 -12.03
C ALA A 259 10.40 14.53 -11.91
N GLN A 260 9.08 14.46 -12.06
CA GLN A 260 8.21 15.61 -11.87
C GLN A 260 8.18 16.10 -10.41
N ALA A 261 8.23 15.19 -9.41
CA ALA A 261 8.34 15.57 -7.99
C ALA A 261 9.66 16.26 -7.68
N LEU A 262 10.69 15.94 -8.45
CA LEU A 262 12.04 16.47 -8.32
C LEU A 262 12.29 17.77 -9.08
N HIS A 263 11.27 18.42 -9.67
CA HIS A 263 11.45 19.60 -10.53
C HIS A 263 12.36 20.69 -9.90
N ALA A 264 12.12 21.02 -8.62
CA ALA A 264 12.94 22.01 -7.92
C ALA A 264 14.41 21.53 -7.73
N ARG A 265 14.61 20.24 -7.46
CA ARG A 265 15.94 19.64 -7.30
C ARG A 265 16.66 19.45 -8.62
N ILE A 266 15.95 19.20 -9.71
CA ILE A 266 16.51 19.19 -11.06
C ILE A 266 17.09 20.57 -11.41
N ALA A 267 16.37 21.63 -11.07
CA ALA A 267 16.86 23.00 -11.25
C ALA A 267 18.08 23.31 -10.38
N ALA A 268 18.18 22.73 -9.17
CA ALA A 268 19.32 22.86 -8.27
C ALA A 268 20.50 21.93 -8.66
N GLY A 269 20.27 20.90 -9.49
CA GLY A 269 21.30 19.96 -9.95
C GLY A 269 21.60 18.82 -8.96
N ASP A 270 20.72 18.57 -7.96
CA ASP A 270 20.88 17.54 -6.92
C ASP A 270 19.76 16.49 -6.93
N ALA A 271 18.98 16.43 -8.01
CA ALA A 271 17.93 15.44 -8.18
C ALA A 271 18.50 14.04 -8.45
N GLN A 272 17.98 13.04 -7.73
CA GLN A 272 18.42 11.66 -7.88
C GLN A 272 17.25 10.70 -7.89
N ILE A 273 17.25 9.78 -8.84
CA ILE A 273 16.40 8.60 -8.90
C ILE A 273 17.29 7.37 -8.90
N THR A 274 16.97 6.37 -8.08
CA THR A 274 17.68 5.08 -8.07
C THR A 274 16.75 3.98 -8.53
N LEU A 275 17.15 3.25 -9.56
CA LEU A 275 16.51 2.01 -10.01
C LEU A 275 17.25 0.84 -9.36
N GLN A 276 16.57 0.15 -8.44
CA GLN A 276 17.15 -0.97 -7.70
C GLN A 276 16.34 -2.23 -7.94
N THR A 277 16.99 -3.35 -8.17
CA THR A 277 16.35 -4.66 -8.32
C THR A 277 16.85 -5.62 -7.26
N ARG A 278 15.98 -6.45 -6.70
CA ARG A 278 16.32 -7.46 -5.68
C ARG A 278 15.49 -8.73 -5.88
N VAL A 279 16.03 -9.85 -5.42
CA VAL A 279 15.27 -11.10 -5.27
C VAL A 279 14.67 -11.15 -3.87
N ALA A 280 13.36 -11.29 -3.80
CA ALA A 280 12.66 -11.58 -2.55
C ALA A 280 12.25 -13.06 -2.49
N ARG A 281 12.36 -13.66 -1.30
CA ARG A 281 12.03 -15.08 -1.07
C ARG A 281 10.79 -15.21 -0.22
N GLN A 282 9.99 -16.25 -0.51
CA GLN A 282 8.78 -16.59 0.26
C GLN A 282 7.81 -15.42 0.39
N VAL A 283 7.58 -14.71 -0.70
CA VAL A 283 6.70 -13.54 -0.76
C VAL A 283 5.27 -13.97 -0.99
N THR A 284 4.33 -13.33 -0.30
CA THR A 284 2.90 -13.46 -0.58
C THR A 284 2.48 -12.29 -1.43
N ILE A 285 1.93 -12.54 -2.62
CA ILE A 285 1.37 -11.54 -3.51
C ILE A 285 -0.13 -11.86 -3.66
N GLY A 286 -0.99 -10.98 -3.18
CA GLY A 286 -2.41 -11.29 -3.06
C GLY A 286 -2.65 -12.48 -2.12
N LYS A 287 -3.40 -13.46 -2.57
CA LYS A 287 -3.68 -14.69 -1.81
C LYS A 287 -2.68 -15.83 -2.10
N GLN A 288 -1.70 -15.58 -2.96
CA GLN A 288 -0.79 -16.61 -3.44
C GLN A 288 0.62 -16.42 -2.86
N ARG A 289 1.19 -17.51 -2.32
CA ARG A 289 2.57 -17.53 -1.84
C ARG A 289 3.50 -17.98 -2.97
N TRP A 290 4.52 -17.16 -3.22
CA TRP A 290 5.53 -17.39 -4.23
C TRP A 290 6.86 -17.70 -3.57
N ARG A 291 7.60 -18.65 -4.15
CA ARG A 291 8.92 -19.03 -3.64
C ARG A 291 9.93 -17.91 -3.87
N LEU A 292 9.86 -17.29 -5.02
CA LEU A 292 10.71 -16.19 -5.44
C LEU A 292 9.86 -15.08 -6.05
N ALA A 293 10.27 -13.83 -5.83
CA ALA A 293 9.74 -12.66 -6.50
C ALA A 293 10.86 -11.68 -6.84
N LEU A 294 10.67 -10.93 -7.90
CA LEU A 294 11.42 -9.75 -8.24
C LEU A 294 10.84 -8.56 -7.48
N GLU A 295 11.67 -7.79 -6.83
CA GLU A 295 11.35 -6.44 -6.35
C GLU A 295 12.13 -5.42 -7.18
N LEU A 296 11.39 -4.53 -7.86
CA LEU A 296 11.93 -3.35 -8.51
C LEU A 296 11.56 -2.12 -7.70
N HIS A 297 12.57 -1.43 -7.19
CA HIS A 297 12.42 -0.18 -6.45
C HIS A 297 12.75 1.00 -7.35
N VAL A 298 11.90 2.00 -7.33
CA VAL A 298 12.12 3.32 -7.90
C VAL A 298 12.16 4.30 -6.74
N GLN A 299 13.37 4.68 -6.35
CA GLN A 299 13.61 5.55 -5.20
C GLN A 299 13.96 6.95 -5.67
N ASP A 300 13.34 7.97 -5.10
CA ASP A 300 13.67 9.37 -5.35
C ASP A 300 13.97 10.12 -4.06
N ASN A 301 14.76 11.19 -4.18
CA ASN A 301 15.12 12.07 -3.08
C ASN A 301 14.21 13.30 -2.96
N GLY A 302 12.96 13.19 -3.39
CA GLY A 302 11.97 14.25 -3.47
C GLY A 302 11.31 14.64 -2.14
N PRO A 303 10.32 15.52 -2.19
CA PRO A 303 9.62 16.02 -1.00
C PRO A 303 8.74 14.99 -0.29
N GLY A 304 8.53 13.83 -0.91
CA GLY A 304 7.60 12.82 -0.44
C GLY A 304 6.17 13.03 -0.97
N VAL A 305 5.33 12.04 -0.69
CA VAL A 305 3.90 12.06 -1.00
C VAL A 305 3.14 12.76 0.13
N PRO A 306 2.30 13.77 -0.14
CA PRO A 306 1.49 14.41 0.88
C PRO A 306 0.63 13.41 1.65
N ALA A 307 0.54 13.59 2.99
CA ALA A 307 -0.14 12.64 3.87
C ALA A 307 -1.62 12.47 3.52
N GLU A 308 -2.26 13.55 3.03
CA GLU A 308 -3.68 13.61 2.70
C GLU A 308 -4.07 12.69 1.53
N ILE A 309 -3.11 12.40 0.64
CA ILE A 309 -3.35 11.57 -0.55
C ILE A 309 -2.64 10.23 -0.51
N ARG A 310 -1.75 9.98 0.46
CA ARG A 310 -0.87 8.80 0.51
C ARG A 310 -1.63 7.48 0.37
N ASP A 311 -2.74 7.34 1.06
CA ASP A 311 -3.55 6.11 1.03
C ASP A 311 -4.38 5.97 -0.27
N ARG A 312 -4.41 7.02 -1.10
CA ARG A 312 -5.24 7.10 -2.31
C ARG A 312 -4.46 7.38 -3.59
N ILE A 313 -3.12 7.33 -3.55
CA ILE A 313 -2.29 7.65 -4.73
C ILE A 313 -2.50 6.71 -5.91
N PHE A 314 -3.00 5.52 -5.66
CA PHE A 314 -3.34 4.52 -6.70
C PHE A 314 -4.78 4.63 -7.20
N TYR A 315 -5.62 5.50 -6.60
CA TYR A 315 -6.98 5.74 -7.09
C TYR A 315 -6.94 6.61 -8.36
N PRO A 316 -7.83 6.35 -9.32
CA PRO A 316 -7.89 7.16 -10.53
C PRO A 316 -8.24 8.61 -10.20
N LEU A 317 -7.67 9.52 -10.99
CA LEU A 317 -7.88 10.96 -10.88
C LEU A 317 -7.38 11.59 -9.57
N VAL A 318 -6.69 10.85 -8.72
CA VAL A 318 -6.02 11.40 -7.54
C VAL A 318 -4.65 11.93 -7.96
N SER A 319 -4.45 13.23 -7.78
CA SER A 319 -3.20 13.92 -8.07
C SER A 319 -2.88 14.90 -6.94
N GLY A 320 -1.65 14.91 -6.48
CA GLY A 320 -1.13 15.93 -5.54
C GLY A 320 -0.58 17.17 -6.23
N ARG A 321 -0.82 17.33 -7.55
CA ARG A 321 -0.27 18.42 -8.36
C ARG A 321 -1.32 19.03 -9.28
N ASP A 322 -1.19 20.32 -9.51
CA ASP A 322 -1.99 21.03 -10.51
C ASP A 322 -1.65 20.51 -11.91
N GLY A 323 -2.69 20.15 -12.68
CA GLY A 323 -2.56 19.62 -14.04
C GLY A 323 -2.14 18.16 -14.16
N GLY A 324 -1.94 17.45 -13.05
CA GLY A 324 -1.72 16.02 -13.05
C GLY A 324 -2.98 15.23 -13.38
N THR A 325 -2.90 14.25 -14.29
CA THR A 325 -4.06 13.44 -14.69
C THR A 325 -4.53 12.46 -13.61
N GLY A 326 -3.66 12.13 -12.63
CA GLY A 326 -3.95 11.15 -11.57
C GLY A 326 -4.13 9.71 -12.08
N LEU A 327 -3.65 9.39 -13.28
CA LEU A 327 -3.92 8.13 -13.96
C LEU A 327 -2.69 7.23 -14.09
N GLY A 328 -1.49 7.80 -14.00
CA GLY A 328 -0.24 7.07 -14.22
C GLY A 328 -0.02 5.94 -13.23
N LEU A 329 -0.20 6.20 -11.92
CA LEU A 329 -0.03 5.19 -10.87
C LEU A 329 -1.12 4.11 -10.90
N THR A 330 -2.36 4.48 -11.19
CA THR A 330 -3.46 3.53 -11.39
C THR A 330 -3.17 2.57 -12.54
N LEU A 331 -2.62 3.10 -13.64
CA LEU A 331 -2.21 2.31 -14.79
C LEU A 331 -1.05 1.36 -14.43
N SER A 332 -0.03 1.85 -13.71
CA SER A 332 1.07 1.03 -13.25
C SER A 332 0.60 -0.11 -12.35
N GLN A 333 -0.33 0.16 -11.43
CA GLN A 333 -0.92 -0.85 -10.56
C GLN A 333 -1.69 -1.92 -11.38
N THR A 334 -2.47 -1.50 -12.37
CA THR A 334 -3.18 -2.41 -13.27
C THR A 334 -2.23 -3.32 -14.02
N ILE A 335 -1.13 -2.76 -14.56
CA ILE A 335 -0.11 -3.54 -15.27
C ILE A 335 0.56 -4.55 -14.35
N ALA A 336 0.98 -4.13 -13.15
CA ALA A 336 1.58 -5.04 -12.17
C ALA A 336 0.65 -6.22 -11.85
N GLN A 337 -0.64 -5.96 -11.65
CA GLN A 337 -1.64 -7.00 -11.38
C GLN A 337 -1.87 -7.94 -12.56
N GLN A 338 -1.84 -7.45 -13.80
CA GLN A 338 -1.88 -8.31 -14.99
C GLN A 338 -0.70 -9.28 -15.05
N HIS A 339 0.42 -8.91 -14.41
CA HIS A 339 1.59 -9.75 -14.23
C HIS A 339 1.60 -10.48 -12.87
N GLN A 340 0.44 -10.61 -12.21
CA GLN A 340 0.28 -11.26 -10.91
C GLN A 340 1.14 -10.62 -9.80
N GLY A 341 1.50 -9.36 -9.98
CA GLY A 341 2.31 -8.57 -9.06
C GLY A 341 1.51 -7.53 -8.29
N MET A 342 2.23 -6.72 -7.52
CA MET A 342 1.68 -5.62 -6.74
C MET A 342 2.61 -4.41 -6.76
N ILE A 343 2.09 -3.24 -6.41
CA ILE A 343 2.88 -2.01 -6.21
C ILE A 343 2.58 -1.45 -4.83
N ASP A 344 3.65 -1.13 -4.10
CA ASP A 344 3.61 -0.44 -2.82
C ASP A 344 4.34 0.90 -2.91
N CYS A 345 4.05 1.80 -1.99
CA CYS A 345 4.75 3.07 -1.84
C CYS A 345 5.07 3.32 -0.37
N ASP A 346 6.36 3.53 -0.09
CA ASP A 346 6.86 4.04 1.18
C ASP A 346 7.43 5.44 0.94
N SER A 347 6.92 6.44 1.66
CA SER A 347 7.26 7.82 1.37
C SER A 347 7.33 8.68 2.63
N GLU A 348 8.46 9.36 2.74
CA GLU A 348 8.75 10.39 3.73
C GLU A 348 9.53 11.55 3.07
N PRO A 349 9.55 12.74 3.64
CA PRO A 349 10.31 13.85 3.09
C PRO A 349 11.79 13.48 2.89
N GLY A 350 12.27 13.63 1.67
CA GLY A 350 13.64 13.28 1.27
C GLY A 350 13.81 11.87 0.72
N ARG A 351 12.78 11.03 0.80
CA ARG A 351 12.80 9.67 0.24
C ARG A 351 11.41 9.21 -0.11
N THR A 352 11.18 8.89 -1.39
CA THR A 352 10.03 8.12 -1.85
C THR A 352 10.52 6.84 -2.50
N ASP A 353 9.94 5.71 -2.14
CA ASP A 353 10.27 4.38 -2.67
C ASP A 353 8.99 3.72 -3.20
N PHE A 354 8.86 3.63 -4.52
CA PHE A 354 7.85 2.81 -5.16
C PHE A 354 8.42 1.43 -5.44
N ARG A 355 7.79 0.41 -4.89
CA ARG A 355 8.21 -0.99 -5.05
C ARG A 355 7.21 -1.77 -5.88
N ILE A 356 7.66 -2.28 -7.03
CA ILE A 356 6.92 -3.23 -7.86
C ILE A 356 7.40 -4.63 -7.51
N THR A 357 6.50 -5.49 -7.07
CA THR A 357 6.79 -6.90 -6.76
C THR A 357 6.13 -7.79 -7.81
N LEU A 358 6.92 -8.59 -8.52
CA LEU A 358 6.46 -9.52 -9.56
C LEU A 358 6.89 -10.96 -9.21
N PRO A 359 6.02 -11.97 -9.41
CA PRO A 359 6.40 -13.35 -9.17
C PRO A 359 7.46 -13.83 -10.18
N LEU A 360 8.42 -14.59 -9.68
CA LEU A 360 9.39 -15.32 -10.48
C LEU A 360 9.03 -16.81 -10.57
N PRO A 361 9.42 -17.51 -11.64
CA PRO A 361 9.15 -18.92 -11.83
C PRO A 361 9.77 -19.83 -10.74
#